data_a518ee5d21ecbf1a0115eaa9a6d1c59a
#
_entry.id   a518ee5d21ecbf1a0115eaa9a6d1c59a
#
_cell.length_a   1.000
_cell.length_b   1.000
_cell.length_c   1.000
_cell.angle_alpha   90.00
_cell.angle_beta   90.00
_cell.angle_gamma   90.00
#
_symmetry.space_group_name_H-M   'P 1'
#
loop_
_entity.id
_entity.type
_entity.pdbx_description
1 polymer ?
#
loop_
_entity_poly.entity_id
_entity_poly.type
_entity_poly.pdbx_seq_one_letter_code
_entity_poly.pdbx_strand_id
1 'polypeptide(L)'
;MTGVLPSQTVSRPGCVDQMRRTPDVRHDQTVTLPQIRPFDAGALYQALDARRAELGLSWSGVASQIWQLSADLNDRRRDHPISPSTLTGMADKPRTSCQHALFMLRWLGRSPESFLAGGPEDDARFALPAAGPDRRLRWALKLLYASMDEKRRQDGLTWPALAALLECSPSQLTGLRTAKFATGMDLAMRIVQWLGRPAADFVYPARW
;
A
#
# COMPACT_ATOMS: atom_id res chain seq x y z
N MET A 1 -35.43 27.17 -91.26
CA MET A 1 -35.74 28.46 -90.65
C MET A 1 -35.60 28.34 -89.16
N THR A 2 -34.68 29.04 -88.68
CA THR A 2 -33.98 29.00 -87.35
C THR A 2 -34.84 29.73 -86.30
N GLY A 3 -35.09 29.12 -85.19
CA GLY A 3 -35.71 29.72 -84.03
C GLY A 3 -34.85 29.44 -82.77
N VAL A 4 -34.10 30.44 -82.36
CA VAL A 4 -33.30 30.45 -81.15
C VAL A 4 -34.18 30.84 -79.96
N LEU A 5 -34.18 30.04 -78.91
CA LEU A 5 -34.80 30.37 -77.65
C LEU A 5 -33.70 30.68 -76.59
N PRO A 6 -33.89 31.66 -75.71
CA PRO A 6 -32.86 32.10 -74.78
C PRO A 6 -32.80 31.24 -73.52
N SER A 7 -31.56 31.05 -73.03
CA SER A 7 -31.21 30.34 -71.80
C SER A 7 -31.65 31.14 -70.55
N GLN A 8 -32.40 30.47 -69.67
CA GLN A 8 -32.68 30.98 -68.33
C GLN A 8 -31.63 30.46 -67.35
N THR A 9 -30.93 31.41 -66.77
CA THR A 9 -29.99 31.18 -65.70
C THR A 9 -30.75 31.02 -64.38
N VAL A 10 -30.78 29.81 -63.87
CA VAL A 10 -31.33 29.50 -62.52
C VAL A 10 -30.20 29.63 -61.50
N SER A 11 -30.27 30.69 -60.69
CA SER A 11 -29.39 30.83 -59.49
C SER A 11 -29.77 29.81 -58.44
N ARG A 12 -28.82 28.97 -58.06
CA ARG A 12 -28.94 28.12 -56.89
C ARG A 12 -28.62 28.91 -55.62
N PRO A 13 -29.43 28.80 -54.52
CA PRO A 13 -29.06 29.37 -53.22
C PRO A 13 -27.95 28.54 -52.58
N GLY A 14 -26.96 29.23 -52.06
CA GLY A 14 -25.81 28.62 -51.34
C GLY A 14 -26.22 27.84 -50.12
N CYS A 15 -25.80 26.60 -50.08
CA CYS A 15 -25.85 25.74 -48.91
C CYS A 15 -24.76 26.21 -47.95
N VAL A 16 -25.13 26.91 -46.89
CA VAL A 16 -24.24 27.29 -45.79
C VAL A 16 -24.03 26.05 -44.95
N ASP A 17 -22.88 25.41 -45.14
CA ASP A 17 -22.42 24.28 -44.34
C ASP A 17 -22.10 24.79 -42.92
N GLN A 18 -23.10 24.68 -42.03
CA GLN A 18 -22.90 24.87 -40.60
C GLN A 18 -22.13 23.66 -40.05
N MET A 19 -20.80 23.72 -40.13
CA MET A 19 -19.92 22.89 -39.31
C MET A 19 -20.29 23.07 -37.84
N ARG A 20 -21.11 22.19 -37.32
CA ARG A 20 -21.32 22.02 -35.89
C ARG A 20 -19.98 21.62 -35.28
N ARG A 21 -19.29 22.59 -34.73
CA ARG A 21 -18.21 22.34 -33.78
C ARG A 21 -18.83 21.63 -32.58
N THR A 22 -18.66 20.30 -32.48
CA THR A 22 -18.86 19.60 -31.23
C THR A 22 -17.90 20.19 -30.21
N PRO A 23 -18.37 20.62 -29.02
CA PRO A 23 -17.46 21.01 -27.97
C PRO A 23 -16.63 19.78 -27.59
N ASP A 24 -15.33 19.89 -27.76
CA ASP A 24 -14.35 18.95 -27.25
C ASP A 24 -14.46 18.96 -25.70
N VAL A 25 -15.29 18.07 -25.16
CA VAL A 25 -15.41 17.83 -23.73
C VAL A 25 -14.13 17.10 -23.33
N ARG A 26 -13.06 17.87 -23.19
CA ARG A 26 -11.91 17.41 -22.42
C ARG A 26 -12.43 17.15 -21.00
N HIS A 27 -12.71 15.89 -20.73
CA HIS A 27 -12.84 15.42 -19.35
C HIS A 27 -11.48 15.66 -18.71
N ASP A 28 -11.34 16.82 -18.08
CA ASP A 28 -10.30 17.08 -17.11
C ASP A 28 -10.59 16.16 -15.91
N GLN A 29 -10.24 14.87 -16.07
CA GLN A 29 -10.17 13.94 -14.96
C GLN A 29 -8.95 14.37 -14.17
N THR A 30 -9.15 15.34 -13.29
CA THR A 30 -8.23 15.64 -12.21
C THR A 30 -8.10 14.34 -11.41
N VAL A 31 -7.07 13.54 -11.73
CA VAL A 31 -6.73 12.34 -10.97
C VAL A 31 -6.39 12.82 -9.57
N THR A 32 -7.39 12.78 -8.68
CA THR A 32 -7.18 13.06 -7.27
C THR A 32 -6.25 11.95 -6.76
N LEU A 33 -4.96 12.25 -6.67
CA LEU A 33 -3.99 11.33 -6.09
C LEU A 33 -4.45 10.96 -4.67
N PRO A 34 -4.46 9.68 -4.32
CA PRO A 34 -4.83 9.27 -2.97
C PRO A 34 -3.90 9.96 -1.98
N GLN A 35 -4.47 10.56 -0.95
CA GLN A 35 -3.70 11.17 0.12
C GLN A 35 -2.96 10.05 0.88
N ILE A 36 -1.66 9.91 0.61
CA ILE A 36 -0.81 8.94 1.29
C ILE A 36 -0.47 9.48 2.67
N ARG A 37 -0.83 8.73 3.71
CA ARG A 37 -0.56 9.05 5.12
C ARG A 37 0.65 8.28 5.60
N PRO A 38 1.56 8.88 6.38
CA PRO A 38 2.69 8.17 6.95
C PRO A 38 2.23 7.11 7.96
N PHE A 39 2.97 6.03 8.04
CA PHE A 39 2.80 5.02 9.09
C PHE A 39 3.48 5.52 10.38
N ASP A 40 2.69 5.64 11.45
CA ASP A 40 3.16 6.11 12.75
C ASP A 40 3.71 4.94 13.59
N ALA A 41 5.01 4.70 13.46
CA ALA A 41 5.70 3.69 14.26
C ALA A 41 5.82 4.10 15.74
N GLY A 42 5.73 5.38 16.06
CA GLY A 42 5.65 5.88 17.43
C GLY A 42 4.33 5.49 18.10
N ALA A 43 3.21 5.70 17.39
CA ALA A 43 1.90 5.26 17.87
C ALA A 43 1.83 3.73 18.04
N LEU A 44 2.47 2.96 17.12
CA LEU A 44 2.60 1.51 17.30
C LEU A 44 3.36 1.16 18.57
N TYR A 45 4.49 1.82 18.84
CA TYR A 45 5.25 1.61 20.07
C TYR A 45 4.43 1.96 21.32
N GLN A 46 3.72 3.08 21.32
CA GLN A 46 2.85 3.49 22.43
C GLN A 46 1.74 2.46 22.68
N ALA A 47 1.12 1.92 21.63
CA ALA A 47 0.10 0.88 21.77
C ALA A 47 0.68 -0.42 22.37
N LEU A 48 1.91 -0.79 21.96
CA LEU A 48 2.63 -1.93 22.55
C LEU A 48 2.94 -1.72 24.03
N ASP A 49 3.42 -0.53 24.38
CA ASP A 49 3.76 -0.21 25.77
C ASP A 49 2.53 -0.13 26.66
N ALA A 50 1.44 0.47 26.19
CA ALA A 50 0.16 0.48 26.90
C ALA A 50 -0.34 -0.95 27.18
N ARG A 51 -0.38 -1.80 26.12
CA ARG A 51 -0.80 -3.19 26.27
C ARG A 51 0.13 -3.99 27.17
N ARG A 52 1.44 -3.77 27.09
CA ARG A 52 2.44 -4.35 27.97
C ARG A 52 2.17 -3.99 29.42
N ALA A 53 1.91 -2.71 29.70
CA ALA A 53 1.63 -2.20 31.05
C ALA A 53 0.32 -2.78 31.62
N GLU A 54 -0.77 -2.82 30.83
CA GLU A 54 -2.03 -3.46 31.20
C GLU A 54 -1.86 -4.91 31.65
N LEU A 55 -0.97 -5.66 30.96
CA LEU A 55 -0.71 -7.06 31.26
C LEU A 55 0.37 -7.26 32.34
N GLY A 56 0.96 -6.20 32.88
CA GLY A 56 2.04 -6.27 33.85
C GLY A 56 3.33 -6.94 33.33
N LEU A 57 3.58 -6.87 32.01
CA LEU A 57 4.70 -7.56 31.38
C LEU A 57 5.95 -6.70 31.33
N SER A 58 7.11 -7.35 31.36
CA SER A 58 8.37 -6.78 30.85
C SER A 58 8.43 -6.87 29.32
N TRP A 59 9.36 -6.15 28.68
CA TRP A 59 9.59 -6.29 27.23
C TRP A 59 10.04 -7.71 26.83
N SER A 60 10.75 -8.42 27.71
CA SER A 60 11.04 -9.83 27.51
C SER A 60 9.77 -10.70 27.55
N GLY A 61 8.81 -10.35 28.40
CA GLY A 61 7.50 -11.00 28.45
C GLY A 61 6.70 -10.78 27.15
N VAL A 62 6.72 -9.57 26.61
CA VAL A 62 6.08 -9.26 25.30
C VAL A 62 6.74 -10.08 24.19
N ALA A 63 8.07 -10.10 24.11
CA ALA A 63 8.79 -10.90 23.11
C ALA A 63 8.45 -12.39 23.24
N SER A 64 8.32 -12.91 24.47
CA SER A 64 7.92 -14.29 24.75
C SER A 64 6.48 -14.56 24.28
N GLN A 65 5.52 -13.66 24.55
CA GLN A 65 4.14 -13.82 24.05
C GLN A 65 4.07 -13.77 22.53
N ILE A 66 4.82 -12.88 21.88
CA ILE A 66 4.93 -12.84 20.41
C ILE A 66 5.49 -14.17 19.89
N TRP A 67 6.49 -14.75 20.58
CA TRP A 67 7.05 -16.04 20.24
C TRP A 67 5.99 -17.15 20.33
N GLN A 68 5.17 -17.16 21.38
CA GLN A 68 4.09 -18.13 21.60
C GLN A 68 3.02 -18.14 20.49
N LEU A 69 2.75 -17.01 19.85
CA LEU A 69 1.80 -16.94 18.73
C LEU A 69 2.17 -17.87 17.55
N SER A 70 3.43 -18.29 17.47
CA SER A 70 3.92 -19.19 16.42
C SER A 70 4.82 -20.28 17.02
N ALA A 71 4.49 -20.80 18.20
CA ALA A 71 5.34 -21.68 18.99
C ALA A 71 5.80 -22.92 18.21
N ASP A 72 4.87 -23.65 17.57
CA ASP A 72 5.16 -24.87 16.82
C ASP A 72 6.14 -24.64 15.67
N LEU A 73 6.06 -23.47 15.01
CA LEU A 73 6.99 -23.11 13.95
C LEU A 73 8.34 -22.70 14.55
N ASN A 74 8.33 -21.91 15.62
CA ASN A 74 9.52 -21.37 16.26
C ASN A 74 10.39 -22.48 16.86
N ASP A 75 9.78 -23.48 17.50
CA ASP A 75 10.45 -24.66 18.02
C ASP A 75 11.14 -25.46 16.92
N ARG A 76 10.45 -25.70 15.82
CA ARG A 76 11.03 -26.42 14.67
C ARG A 76 12.20 -25.68 14.04
N ARG A 77 12.13 -24.34 13.99
CA ARG A 77 13.16 -23.48 13.39
C ARG A 77 14.27 -23.13 14.37
N ARG A 78 14.04 -23.27 15.66
CA ARG A 78 14.95 -22.83 16.74
C ARG A 78 15.36 -21.37 16.60
N ASP A 79 14.41 -20.51 16.23
CA ASP A 79 14.65 -19.08 16.06
C ASP A 79 13.67 -18.23 16.88
N HIS A 80 14.06 -16.98 17.14
CA HIS A 80 13.23 -15.99 17.82
C HIS A 80 12.81 -14.92 16.82
N PRO A 81 11.50 -14.75 16.56
CA PRO A 81 11.01 -13.81 15.53
C PRO A 81 11.32 -12.35 15.85
N ILE A 82 11.39 -11.99 17.13
CA ILE A 82 11.68 -10.63 17.59
C ILE A 82 12.40 -10.68 18.95
N SER A 83 13.38 -9.80 19.14
CA SER A 83 14.09 -9.67 20.42
C SER A 83 13.49 -8.55 21.28
N PRO A 84 13.65 -8.59 22.62
CA PRO A 84 13.27 -7.47 23.47
C PRO A 84 13.94 -6.15 23.07
N SER A 85 15.21 -6.18 22.65
CA SER A 85 15.95 -5.00 22.19
C SER A 85 15.39 -4.39 20.90
N THR A 86 14.78 -5.20 20.03
CA THR A 86 14.06 -4.69 18.85
C THR A 86 12.83 -3.89 19.26
N LEU A 87 12.13 -4.33 20.31
CA LEU A 87 10.95 -3.63 20.83
C LEU A 87 11.35 -2.33 21.53
N THR A 88 12.31 -2.40 22.48
CA THR A 88 12.75 -1.21 23.23
C THR A 88 13.43 -0.17 22.34
N GLY A 89 14.17 -0.59 21.32
CA GLY A 89 14.83 0.32 20.39
C GLY A 89 13.88 1.22 19.57
N MET A 90 12.59 0.88 19.52
CA MET A 90 11.57 1.72 18.87
C MET A 90 11.24 2.99 19.67
N ALA A 91 11.54 3.04 20.98
CA ALA A 91 11.36 4.23 21.80
C ALA A 91 12.22 5.39 21.29
N ASP A 92 13.49 5.12 20.98
CA ASP A 92 14.45 6.13 20.54
C ASP A 92 14.38 6.37 19.02
N LYS A 93 14.09 5.31 18.27
CA LYS A 93 14.04 5.33 16.80
C LYS A 93 12.76 4.62 16.34
N PRO A 94 11.66 5.36 16.17
CA PRO A 94 10.37 4.76 15.79
C PRO A 94 10.39 4.31 14.32
N ARG A 95 11.16 3.24 14.07
CA ARG A 95 11.27 2.59 12.77
C ARG A 95 11.19 1.08 12.98
N THR A 96 10.48 0.42 12.07
CA THR A 96 10.38 -1.03 12.10
C THR A 96 10.34 -1.59 10.67
N SER A 97 10.87 -2.80 10.51
CA SER A 97 10.68 -3.53 9.27
C SER A 97 9.22 -3.99 9.15
N CYS A 98 8.72 -4.16 7.95
CA CYS A 98 7.37 -4.65 7.74
C CYS A 98 7.15 -6.04 8.39
N GLN A 99 8.20 -6.87 8.49
CA GLN A 99 8.10 -8.17 9.14
C GLN A 99 8.00 -8.07 10.68
N HIS A 100 8.81 -7.20 11.31
CA HIS A 100 8.70 -6.99 12.77
C HIS A 100 7.36 -6.32 13.12
N ALA A 101 6.88 -5.38 12.29
CA ALA A 101 5.56 -4.79 12.47
C ALA A 101 4.46 -5.84 12.49
N LEU A 102 4.49 -6.85 11.59
CA LEU A 102 3.47 -7.92 11.58
C LEU A 102 3.46 -8.74 12.87
N PHE A 103 4.61 -9.00 13.48
CA PHE A 103 4.65 -9.71 14.76
C PHE A 103 4.00 -8.90 15.88
N MET A 104 4.30 -7.60 15.93
CA MET A 104 3.74 -6.68 16.91
C MET A 104 2.23 -6.46 16.69
N LEU A 105 1.81 -6.24 15.46
CA LEU A 105 0.40 -6.04 15.09
C LEU A 105 -0.44 -7.28 15.39
N ARG A 106 0.09 -8.48 15.08
CA ARG A 106 -0.58 -9.73 15.43
C ARG A 106 -0.75 -9.89 16.95
N TRP A 107 0.23 -9.49 17.76
CA TRP A 107 0.13 -9.53 19.21
C TRP A 107 -0.87 -8.52 19.76
N LEU A 108 -0.95 -7.33 19.14
CA LEU A 108 -1.95 -6.32 19.49
C LEU A 108 -3.37 -6.69 19.01
N GLY A 109 -3.50 -7.59 18.02
CA GLY A 109 -4.76 -7.86 17.34
C GLY A 109 -5.24 -6.69 16.47
N ARG A 110 -4.32 -5.83 15.98
CA ARG A 110 -4.64 -4.62 15.22
C ARG A 110 -4.12 -4.68 13.79
N SER A 111 -4.78 -3.93 12.90
CA SER A 111 -4.36 -3.79 11.51
C SER A 111 -3.25 -2.74 11.34
N PRO A 112 -2.44 -2.82 10.27
CA PRO A 112 -1.48 -1.76 9.95
C PRO A 112 -2.12 -0.40 9.72
N GLU A 113 -3.32 -0.37 9.14
CA GLU A 113 -4.05 0.84 8.79
C GLU A 113 -4.45 1.65 10.02
N SER A 114 -4.63 1.01 11.16
CA SER A 114 -4.94 1.67 12.43
C SER A 114 -3.79 2.55 12.97
N PHE A 115 -2.61 2.44 12.36
CA PHE A 115 -1.43 3.26 12.68
C PHE A 115 -1.05 4.23 11.55
N LEU A 116 -1.92 4.47 10.59
CA LEU A 116 -1.77 5.58 9.67
C LEU A 116 -2.17 6.89 10.36
N ALA A 117 -1.44 7.96 10.13
CA ALA A 117 -1.77 9.26 10.72
C ALA A 117 -3.21 9.67 10.39
N GLY A 118 -4.07 9.81 11.41
CA GLY A 118 -5.51 10.02 11.24
C GLY A 118 -6.25 8.85 10.58
N GLY A 119 -5.70 7.63 10.70
CA GLY A 119 -6.32 6.40 10.22
C GLY A 119 -7.54 5.98 11.02
N PRO A 120 -8.37 5.06 10.48
CA PRO A 120 -9.51 4.52 11.19
C PRO A 120 -9.03 3.68 12.39
N GLU A 121 -9.70 3.84 13.53
CA GLU A 121 -9.56 2.88 14.62
C GLU A 121 -10.19 1.55 14.17
N ASP A 122 -9.50 0.46 14.39
CA ASP A 122 -9.91 -0.95 14.17
C ASP A 122 -11.12 -1.19 13.25
N ASP A 123 -10.89 -1.14 11.93
CA ASP A 123 -11.89 -1.51 10.94
C ASP A 123 -11.66 -2.97 10.51
N ALA A 124 -12.70 -3.81 10.65
CA ALA A 124 -12.65 -5.22 10.29
C ALA A 124 -12.25 -5.48 8.82
N ARG A 125 -12.45 -4.49 7.94
CA ARG A 125 -12.02 -4.57 6.53
C ARG A 125 -10.51 -4.68 6.36
N PHE A 126 -9.75 -4.24 7.35
CA PHE A 126 -8.29 -4.25 7.37
C PHE A 126 -7.70 -5.37 8.23
N ALA A 127 -8.55 -6.26 8.77
CA ALA A 127 -8.09 -7.33 9.64
C ALA A 127 -7.02 -8.20 8.96
N LEU A 128 -5.92 -8.43 9.68
CA LEU A 128 -4.88 -9.33 9.21
C LEU A 128 -5.40 -10.77 9.16
N PRO A 129 -4.92 -11.61 8.22
CA PRO A 129 -5.35 -12.99 8.14
C PRO A 129 -5.00 -13.76 9.41
N ALA A 130 -5.88 -14.68 9.82
CA ALA A 130 -5.64 -15.54 10.96
C ALA A 130 -4.45 -16.49 10.68
N ALA A 131 -3.63 -16.73 11.71
CA ALA A 131 -2.50 -17.66 11.63
C ALA A 131 -2.43 -18.50 12.92
N GLY A 132 -2.35 -19.82 12.77
CA GLY A 132 -2.16 -20.75 13.87
C GLY A 132 -0.72 -20.76 14.42
N PRO A 133 -0.43 -21.61 15.45
CA PRO A 133 0.88 -21.72 16.08
C PRO A 133 1.96 -22.30 15.15
N ASP A 134 1.55 -22.98 14.08
CA ASP A 134 2.44 -23.56 13.06
C ASP A 134 2.84 -22.59 11.96
N ARG A 135 2.39 -21.31 12.04
CA ARG A 135 2.56 -20.29 10.97
C ARG A 135 2.92 -18.94 11.54
N ARG A 136 3.65 -18.16 10.71
CA ARG A 136 3.90 -16.72 10.90
C ARG A 136 3.24 -15.91 9.80
N LEU A 137 2.76 -14.71 10.11
CA LEU A 137 2.36 -13.76 9.09
C LEU A 137 3.60 -13.25 8.33
N ARG A 138 3.49 -13.20 7.00
CA ARG A 138 4.54 -12.75 6.10
C ARG A 138 3.99 -11.77 5.08
N TRP A 139 4.79 -10.77 4.75
CA TRP A 139 4.53 -9.91 3.60
C TRP A 139 4.86 -10.64 2.30
N ALA A 140 3.93 -10.62 1.36
CA ALA A 140 4.12 -11.08 -0.01
C ALA A 140 4.80 -9.99 -0.85
N LEU A 141 6.05 -9.63 -0.51
CA LEU A 141 6.76 -8.50 -1.13
C LEU A 141 6.86 -8.62 -2.66
N LYS A 142 6.97 -9.83 -3.19
CA LYS A 142 6.96 -10.06 -4.64
C LYS A 142 5.61 -9.75 -5.28
N LEU A 143 4.50 -10.10 -4.60
CA LEU A 143 3.15 -9.75 -5.04
C LEU A 143 2.95 -8.23 -4.95
N LEU A 144 3.37 -7.61 -3.85
CA LEU A 144 3.32 -6.16 -3.67
C LEU A 144 4.08 -5.44 -4.80
N TYR A 145 5.28 -5.91 -5.12
CA TYR A 145 6.06 -5.38 -6.23
C TYR A 145 5.33 -5.55 -7.58
N ALA A 146 4.80 -6.73 -7.87
CA ALA A 146 4.12 -7.00 -9.12
C ALA A 146 2.87 -6.13 -9.30
N SER A 147 2.05 -5.99 -8.25
CA SER A 147 0.88 -5.09 -8.26
C SER A 147 1.28 -3.63 -8.44
N MET A 148 2.35 -3.21 -7.77
CA MET A 148 2.90 -1.85 -7.91
C MET A 148 3.42 -1.59 -9.33
N ASP A 149 4.17 -2.50 -9.92
CA ASP A 149 4.71 -2.34 -11.28
C ASP A 149 3.61 -2.35 -12.33
N GLU A 150 2.59 -3.18 -12.15
CA GLU A 150 1.43 -3.22 -13.03
C GLU A 150 0.68 -1.88 -13.02
N LYS A 151 0.29 -1.38 -11.83
CA LYS A 151 -0.38 -0.09 -11.71
C LYS A 151 0.51 1.06 -12.22
N ARG A 152 1.82 1.03 -11.91
CA ARG A 152 2.76 2.04 -12.42
C ARG A 152 2.74 2.11 -13.95
N ARG A 153 2.71 0.95 -14.64
CA ARG A 153 2.63 0.89 -16.11
C ARG A 153 1.28 1.37 -16.64
N GLN A 154 0.19 1.01 -15.99
CA GLN A 154 -1.16 1.47 -16.34
C GLN A 154 -1.28 2.99 -16.20
N ASP A 155 -0.70 3.57 -15.14
CA ASP A 155 -0.68 5.02 -14.90
C ASP A 155 0.37 5.76 -15.76
N GLY A 156 1.15 5.06 -16.59
CA GLY A 156 2.21 5.64 -17.44
C GLY A 156 3.40 6.23 -16.65
N LEU A 157 3.58 5.83 -15.39
CA LEU A 157 4.62 6.39 -14.53
C LEU A 157 5.98 5.73 -14.77
N THR A 158 7.05 6.53 -14.72
CA THR A 158 8.42 6.03 -14.62
C THR A 158 8.76 5.64 -13.17
N TRP A 159 9.80 4.84 -12.96
CA TRP A 159 10.27 4.51 -11.59
C TRP A 159 10.67 5.76 -10.78
N PRO A 160 11.40 6.75 -11.34
CA PRO A 160 11.66 8.00 -10.62
C PRO A 160 10.40 8.78 -10.25
N ALA A 161 9.40 8.85 -11.14
CA ALA A 161 8.14 9.55 -10.88
C ALA A 161 7.36 8.87 -9.74
N LEU A 162 7.24 7.53 -9.76
CA LEU A 162 6.60 6.78 -8.68
C LEU A 162 7.38 6.93 -7.36
N ALA A 163 8.71 6.90 -7.41
CA ALA A 163 9.54 7.07 -6.22
C ALA A 163 9.38 8.45 -5.58
N ALA A 164 9.27 9.51 -6.40
CA ALA A 164 8.98 10.86 -5.92
C ALA A 164 7.59 10.93 -5.25
N LEU A 165 6.57 10.31 -5.86
CA LEU A 165 5.21 10.25 -5.32
C LEU A 165 5.14 9.50 -3.99
N LEU A 166 5.92 8.42 -3.85
CA LEU A 166 5.99 7.62 -2.64
C LEU A 166 7.07 8.10 -1.64
N GLU A 167 7.74 9.24 -1.92
CA GLU A 167 8.81 9.83 -1.11
C GLU A 167 9.91 8.84 -0.72
N CYS A 168 10.40 8.10 -1.71
CA CYS A 168 11.44 7.10 -1.53
C CYS A 168 12.44 7.11 -2.71
N SER A 169 13.49 6.29 -2.66
CA SER A 169 14.38 6.13 -3.80
C SER A 169 13.86 5.08 -4.79
N PRO A 170 14.14 5.22 -6.10
CA PRO A 170 13.80 4.20 -7.10
C PRO A 170 14.37 2.80 -6.76
N SER A 171 15.56 2.76 -6.14
CA SER A 171 16.20 1.50 -5.72
C SER A 171 15.45 0.80 -4.59
N GLN A 172 14.80 1.53 -3.69
CA GLN A 172 13.94 0.94 -2.66
C GLN A 172 12.73 0.25 -3.28
N LEU A 173 12.11 0.84 -4.30
CA LEU A 173 10.99 0.21 -5.01
C LEU A 173 11.43 -1.03 -5.79
N THR A 174 12.46 -0.91 -6.61
CA THR A 174 12.95 -2.05 -7.43
C THR A 174 13.55 -3.17 -6.59
N GLY A 175 14.10 -2.86 -5.41
CA GLY A 175 14.63 -3.82 -4.45
C GLY A 175 13.57 -4.79 -3.91
N LEU A 176 12.29 -4.40 -3.86
CA LEU A 176 11.18 -5.27 -3.47
C LEU A 176 11.07 -6.51 -4.34
N ARG A 177 11.46 -6.44 -5.62
CA ARG A 177 11.42 -7.56 -6.56
C ARG A 177 12.17 -8.78 -6.05
N THR A 178 13.31 -8.56 -5.42
CA THR A 178 14.15 -9.65 -4.91
C THR A 178 13.88 -9.99 -3.45
N ALA A 179 13.19 -9.11 -2.72
CA ALA A 179 12.94 -9.22 -1.28
C ALA A 179 14.23 -9.48 -0.45
N LYS A 180 15.39 -9.03 -0.96
CA LYS A 180 16.71 -9.27 -0.33
C LYS A 180 16.94 -8.41 0.91
N PHE A 181 16.27 -7.26 1.00
CA PHE A 181 16.43 -6.32 2.09
C PHE A 181 15.16 -6.22 2.92
N ALA A 182 15.32 -5.92 4.19
CA ALA A 182 14.19 -5.64 5.07
C ALA A 182 13.50 -4.34 4.63
N THR A 183 12.30 -4.46 4.08
CA THR A 183 11.47 -3.30 3.74
C THR A 183 10.95 -2.66 5.02
N GLY A 184 11.04 -1.33 5.12
CA GLY A 184 10.44 -0.57 6.21
C GLY A 184 8.91 -0.60 6.11
N MET A 185 8.24 -0.59 7.27
CA MET A 185 6.78 -0.61 7.31
C MET A 185 6.17 0.61 6.65
N ASP A 186 6.76 1.79 6.84
CA ASP A 186 6.30 3.03 6.23
C ASP A 186 6.24 2.94 4.69
N LEU A 187 7.30 2.44 4.04
CA LEU A 187 7.29 2.26 2.58
C LEU A 187 6.23 1.25 2.13
N ALA A 188 6.08 0.13 2.83
CA ALA A 188 5.04 -0.85 2.50
C ALA A 188 3.64 -0.23 2.57
N MET A 189 3.37 0.57 3.62
CA MET A 189 2.08 1.24 3.79
C MET A 189 1.83 2.34 2.76
N ARG A 190 2.84 3.08 2.33
CA ARG A 190 2.70 4.06 1.23
C ARG A 190 2.33 3.36 -0.08
N ILE A 191 2.94 2.22 -0.37
CA ILE A 191 2.64 1.45 -1.59
C ILE A 191 1.20 0.92 -1.56
N VAL A 192 0.74 0.31 -0.47
CA VAL A 192 -0.63 -0.24 -0.41
C VAL A 192 -1.68 0.85 -0.48
N GLN A 193 -1.44 2.03 0.11
CA GLN A 193 -2.32 3.19 -0.02
C GLN A 193 -2.38 3.71 -1.45
N TRP A 194 -1.23 3.82 -2.14
CA TRP A 194 -1.21 4.21 -3.55
C TRP A 194 -1.92 3.20 -4.44
N LEU A 195 -1.82 1.90 -4.11
CA LEU A 195 -2.57 0.85 -4.79
C LEU A 195 -4.08 0.91 -4.51
N GLY A 196 -4.51 1.62 -3.46
CA GLY A 196 -5.90 1.63 -3.00
C GLY A 196 -6.36 0.27 -2.46
N ARG A 197 -5.43 -0.53 -1.91
CA ARG A 197 -5.68 -1.88 -1.42
C ARG A 197 -5.26 -2.02 0.05
N PRO A 198 -5.97 -2.82 0.85
CA PRO A 198 -5.57 -3.07 2.23
C PRO A 198 -4.27 -3.86 2.32
N ALA A 199 -3.49 -3.62 3.40
CA ALA A 199 -2.27 -4.37 3.68
C ALA A 199 -2.53 -5.88 3.78
N ALA A 200 -3.71 -6.27 4.26
CA ALA A 200 -4.13 -7.66 4.39
C ALA A 200 -4.07 -8.45 3.08
N ASP A 201 -4.28 -7.79 1.93
CA ASP A 201 -4.17 -8.42 0.59
C ASP A 201 -2.74 -8.89 0.28
N PHE A 202 -1.75 -8.34 0.97
CA PHE A 202 -0.33 -8.62 0.78
C PHE A 202 0.29 -9.34 1.97
N VAL A 203 -0.53 -9.84 2.89
CA VAL A 203 -0.08 -10.59 4.07
C VAL A 203 -0.68 -11.99 4.03
N TYR A 204 0.13 -13.00 4.31
CA TYR A 204 -0.31 -14.40 4.33
C TYR A 204 0.34 -15.18 5.46
N PRO A 205 -0.33 -16.23 5.98
CA PRO A 205 0.26 -17.15 6.95
C PRO A 205 1.20 -18.14 6.26
N ALA A 206 2.47 -18.16 6.67
CA ALA A 206 3.53 -19.01 6.12
C ALA A 206 4.08 -20.01 7.15
N ARG A 207 4.58 -21.14 6.66
CA ARG A 207 5.22 -22.21 7.47
C ARG A 207 6.76 -22.12 7.48
N TRP A 208 7.31 -21.00 7.05
CA TRP A 208 8.77 -20.77 6.93
C TRP A 208 9.18 -19.36 7.30
#